data_bdada7208e6aae227fb7c4bc25f47861
#
_entry.id   bdada7208e6aae227fb7c4bc25f47861
#
_cell.length_a   1.000
_cell.length_b   1.000
_cell.length_c   1.000
_cell.angle_alpha   90.00
_cell.angle_beta   90.00
_cell.angle_gamma   90.00
#
_symmetry.space_group_name_H-M   'P 1'
#
loop_
_entity.id
_entity.type
_entity.pdbx_description
1 polymer ?
#
loop_
_entity_poly.entity_id
_entity_poly.type
_entity_poly.pdbx_seq_one_letter_code
_entity_poly.pdbx_strand_id
1 'polypeptide(L)'
;AAAVLLLAMISTAVYLYWKQSPSVSIPMVWQTEPLPGSARAFLVFASGETVNLEDERNFSPQQDSDVRLDNKDNTLTIKSGQPASVATEEYQTLVVPRGGEYKLVLEDGSRVYLNSNTKLHFPLVFAGEKRVVHLEGEAYFEVAFDSLKPFIVMTGGMEVQVLGTKFNIKAYTDDQAIFTTLVSGSVQIKERESAHTALLRPDEQCIYTTHDGRMRIHTVDPQVS
;
A
#
# COMPACT_ATOMS: atom_id res chain seq x y z
N ALA A 1 -46.37 17.21 12.91
CA ALA A 1 -45.87 17.86 11.67
C ALA A 1 -44.39 18.30 11.80
N ALA A 2 -43.98 18.93 12.90
CA ALA A 2 -42.62 19.45 13.07
C ALA A 2 -41.51 18.36 13.08
N ALA A 3 -41.76 17.19 13.66
CA ALA A 3 -40.78 16.10 13.70
C ALA A 3 -40.46 15.48 12.33
N VAL A 4 -41.44 15.43 11.43
CA VAL A 4 -41.25 14.92 10.06
C VAL A 4 -40.41 15.89 9.22
N LEU A 5 -40.58 17.18 9.41
CA LEU A 5 -39.77 18.19 8.74
C LEU A 5 -38.32 18.19 9.21
N LEU A 6 -38.08 17.95 10.51
CA LEU A 6 -36.73 17.81 11.07
C LEU A 6 -36.00 16.56 10.52
N LEU A 7 -36.69 15.42 10.46
CA LEU A 7 -36.13 14.21 9.86
C LEU A 7 -35.80 14.38 8.38
N ALA A 8 -36.68 15.07 7.62
CA ALA A 8 -36.42 15.35 6.22
C ALA A 8 -35.21 16.28 6.00
N MET A 9 -35.04 17.30 6.87
CA MET A 9 -33.86 18.17 6.80
C MET A 9 -32.56 17.45 7.17
N ILE A 10 -32.58 16.59 8.17
CA ILE A 10 -31.40 15.78 8.54
C ILE A 10 -31.03 14.80 7.43
N SER A 11 -32.02 14.12 6.83
CA SER A 11 -31.76 13.17 5.74
C SER A 11 -31.22 13.86 4.49
N THR A 12 -31.72 15.05 4.15
CA THR A 12 -31.20 15.84 3.01
C THR A 12 -29.80 16.39 3.30
N ALA A 13 -29.51 16.82 4.54
CA ALA A 13 -28.18 17.26 4.94
C ALA A 13 -27.15 16.12 4.88
N VAL A 14 -27.50 14.93 5.38
CA VAL A 14 -26.64 13.73 5.28
C VAL A 14 -26.43 13.32 3.84
N TYR A 15 -27.48 13.33 3.00
CA TYR A 15 -27.37 13.01 1.57
C TYR A 15 -26.45 14.00 0.84
N LEU A 16 -26.56 15.29 1.12
CA LEU A 16 -25.72 16.32 0.52
C LEU A 16 -24.27 16.24 1.01
N TYR A 17 -24.06 15.91 2.29
CA TYR A 17 -22.72 15.65 2.85
C TYR A 17 -22.03 14.46 2.19
N TRP A 18 -22.74 13.36 1.95
CA TRP A 18 -22.21 12.20 1.23
C TRP A 18 -21.95 12.48 -0.25
N LYS A 19 -22.78 13.32 -0.88
CA LYS A 19 -22.59 13.72 -2.28
C LYS A 19 -21.43 14.71 -2.47
N GLN A 20 -21.03 15.41 -1.43
CA GLN A 20 -19.89 16.34 -1.41
C GLN A 20 -18.58 15.67 -0.97
N SER A 21 -18.53 14.35 -0.74
CA SER A 21 -17.26 13.67 -0.56
C SER A 21 -16.39 14.00 -1.77
N PRO A 22 -15.24 14.67 -1.59
CA PRO A 22 -14.39 14.99 -2.73
C PRO A 22 -13.95 13.66 -3.35
N SER A 23 -14.48 13.35 -4.52
CA SER A 23 -13.82 12.39 -5.38
C SER A 23 -12.44 12.97 -5.64
N VAL A 24 -11.41 12.35 -5.07
CA VAL A 24 -10.02 12.65 -5.42
C VAL A 24 -9.95 12.36 -6.92
N SER A 25 -10.13 13.40 -7.72
CA SER A 25 -9.84 13.35 -9.13
C SER A 25 -8.32 13.29 -9.24
N ILE A 26 -7.80 12.07 -9.26
CA ILE A 26 -6.41 11.83 -9.68
C ILE A 26 -6.32 12.45 -11.07
N PRO A 27 -5.45 13.45 -11.28
CA PRO A 27 -5.33 14.08 -12.58
C PRO A 27 -5.09 12.98 -13.61
N MET A 28 -5.82 13.05 -14.73
CA MET A 28 -5.89 12.05 -15.80
C MET A 28 -4.56 12.02 -16.61
N VAL A 29 -3.45 11.78 -15.90
CA VAL A 29 -2.10 11.60 -16.50
C VAL A 29 -1.96 10.20 -17.17
N TRP A 30 -2.99 9.35 -17.04
CA TRP A 30 -2.98 7.94 -17.41
C TRP A 30 -3.18 7.62 -18.89
N GLN A 31 -3.25 8.64 -19.79
CA GLN A 31 -3.51 8.43 -21.23
C GLN A 31 -2.27 8.61 -22.14
N THR A 32 -1.08 8.63 -21.59
CA THR A 32 0.12 8.53 -22.45
C THR A 32 0.46 7.06 -22.70
N GLU A 33 0.70 6.75 -23.98
CA GLU A 33 1.16 5.43 -24.44
C GLU A 33 2.33 4.90 -23.61
N PRO A 34 2.45 3.59 -23.39
CA PRO A 34 3.52 3.01 -22.58
C PRO A 34 4.87 3.29 -23.23
N LEU A 35 5.61 4.22 -22.65
CA LEU A 35 7.02 4.40 -22.96
C LEU A 35 7.82 3.31 -22.26
N PRO A 36 8.84 2.71 -22.88
CA PRO A 36 9.61 1.64 -22.27
C PRO A 36 10.31 2.12 -21.00
N GLY A 37 10.06 1.42 -19.88
CA GLY A 37 10.86 1.38 -18.67
C GLY A 37 11.47 2.69 -18.18
N SER A 38 10.68 3.73 -17.96
CA SER A 38 11.18 4.92 -17.26
C SER A 38 10.74 4.86 -15.81
N ALA A 39 11.67 5.18 -14.92
CA ALA A 39 11.45 5.30 -13.49
C ALA A 39 10.48 6.44 -13.17
N ARG A 40 9.20 6.22 -13.39
CA ARG A 40 8.14 7.18 -13.12
C ARG A 40 7.41 6.79 -11.88
N ALA A 41 7.37 7.69 -10.91
CA ALA A 41 6.55 7.53 -9.74
C ALA A 41 6.06 8.89 -9.25
N PHE A 42 4.90 8.88 -8.61
CA PHE A 42 4.31 10.06 -7.99
C PHE A 42 4.04 9.76 -6.53
N LEU A 43 4.39 10.70 -5.65
CA LEU A 43 4.01 10.64 -4.25
C LEU A 43 2.84 11.60 -4.03
N VAL A 44 1.72 11.05 -3.56
CA VAL A 44 0.52 11.80 -3.20
C VAL A 44 0.45 11.87 -1.68
N PHE A 45 0.54 13.07 -1.13
CA PHE A 45 0.44 13.31 0.31
C PHE A 45 -1.01 13.26 0.80
N ALA A 46 -1.20 13.07 2.12
CA ALA A 46 -2.51 13.15 2.77
C ALA A 46 -3.21 14.49 2.52
N SER A 47 -2.46 15.58 2.34
CA SER A 47 -2.96 16.90 1.95
C SER A 47 -3.56 16.95 0.54
N GLY A 48 -3.32 15.94 -0.30
CA GLY A 48 -3.65 15.92 -1.72
C GLY A 48 -2.57 16.52 -2.63
N GLU A 49 -1.50 17.05 -2.08
CA GLU A 49 -0.34 17.49 -2.84
C GLU A 49 0.31 16.30 -3.54
N THR A 50 0.71 16.50 -4.81
CA THR A 50 1.34 15.45 -5.61
C THR A 50 2.74 15.91 -6.03
N VAL A 51 3.73 15.09 -5.76
CA VAL A 51 5.13 15.30 -6.13
C VAL A 51 5.53 14.29 -7.19
N ASN A 52 6.09 14.78 -8.29
CA ASN A 52 6.70 13.93 -9.31
C ASN A 52 8.13 13.56 -8.88
N LEU A 53 8.37 12.28 -8.65
CA LEU A 53 9.66 11.79 -8.16
C LEU A 53 10.76 11.74 -9.23
N GLU A 54 10.46 12.00 -10.52
CA GLU A 54 11.49 12.18 -11.56
C GLU A 54 12.26 13.50 -11.39
N ASP A 55 11.56 14.54 -10.92
CA ASP A 55 12.06 15.91 -10.92
C ASP A 55 12.67 16.33 -9.58
N GLU A 56 12.25 15.72 -8.48
CA GLU A 56 12.63 16.12 -7.13
C GLU A 56 13.53 15.11 -6.43
N ARG A 57 14.65 15.58 -5.87
CA ARG A 57 15.65 14.72 -5.20
C ARG A 57 15.48 14.67 -3.68
N ASN A 58 15.17 15.79 -3.04
CA ASN A 58 14.98 15.87 -1.59
C ASN A 58 13.84 16.81 -1.27
N PHE A 59 12.89 16.38 -0.49
CA PHE A 59 11.77 17.19 -0.04
C PHE A 59 11.30 16.75 1.35
N SER A 60 10.57 17.61 2.03
CA SER A 60 9.95 17.32 3.34
C SER A 60 8.45 17.49 3.22
N PRO A 61 7.65 16.60 3.81
CA PRO A 61 6.18 16.68 3.73
C PRO A 61 5.61 17.96 4.37
N GLN A 62 6.33 18.53 5.35
CA GLN A 62 6.00 19.79 6.01
C GLN A 62 7.30 20.47 6.44
N GLN A 63 7.29 21.81 6.49
CA GLN A 63 8.48 22.64 6.75
C GLN A 63 9.13 22.39 8.13
N ASP A 64 8.40 21.82 9.10
CA ASP A 64 8.84 21.51 10.48
C ASP A 64 8.73 20.02 10.83
N SER A 65 8.64 19.12 9.83
CA SER A 65 8.57 17.69 10.11
C SER A 65 9.94 17.08 10.32
N ASP A 66 10.08 16.23 11.35
CA ASP A 66 11.28 15.42 11.58
C ASP A 66 11.47 14.30 10.52
N VAL A 67 10.54 14.21 9.54
CA VAL A 67 10.57 13.24 8.45
C VAL A 67 11.20 13.87 7.22
N ARG A 68 12.25 13.22 6.70
CA ARG A 68 12.93 13.59 5.46
C ARG A 68 12.69 12.52 4.41
N LEU A 69 12.38 12.96 3.19
CA LEU A 69 12.22 12.12 2.04
C LEU A 69 13.42 12.35 1.09
N ASP A 70 14.22 11.31 0.90
CA ASP A 70 15.41 11.32 0.03
C ASP A 70 15.09 10.47 -1.19
N ASN A 71 15.03 11.10 -2.36
CA ASN A 71 14.72 10.45 -3.62
C ASN A 71 15.97 10.42 -4.50
N LYS A 72 16.52 9.22 -4.68
CA LYS A 72 17.73 9.00 -5.46
C LYS A 72 17.70 7.64 -6.16
N ASP A 73 18.15 7.61 -7.42
CA ASP A 73 18.32 6.39 -8.21
C ASP A 73 17.06 5.49 -8.18
N ASN A 74 15.88 6.08 -8.48
CA ASN A 74 14.57 5.43 -8.45
C ASN A 74 14.19 4.83 -7.08
N THR A 75 14.74 5.39 -6.02
CA THR A 75 14.50 4.94 -4.65
C THR A 75 14.07 6.12 -3.80
N LEU A 76 12.85 6.03 -3.26
CA LEU A 76 12.38 6.94 -2.22
C LEU A 76 12.73 6.34 -0.86
N THR A 77 13.52 7.05 -0.08
CA THR A 77 13.91 6.65 1.29
C THR A 77 13.28 7.58 2.30
N ILE A 78 12.56 7.00 3.25
CA ILE A 78 11.96 7.72 4.38
C ILE A 78 12.92 7.65 5.56
N LYS A 79 13.27 8.81 6.12
CA LYS A 79 14.09 8.94 7.32
C LYS A 79 13.31 9.71 8.37
N SER A 80 13.07 9.11 9.52
CA SER A 80 12.50 9.78 10.69
C SER A 80 13.59 10.12 11.69
N GLY A 81 13.56 11.34 12.25
CA GLY A 81 14.53 11.81 13.25
C GLY A 81 14.16 11.40 14.68
N GLN A 82 12.92 11.06 14.97
CA GLN A 82 12.44 10.68 16.30
C GLN A 82 11.34 9.62 16.19
N PRO A 83 11.20 8.73 17.21
CA PRO A 83 10.04 7.86 17.32
C PRO A 83 8.78 8.72 17.45
N ALA A 84 7.77 8.41 16.64
CA ALA A 84 6.51 9.14 16.61
C ALA A 84 5.85 9.16 18.00
N SER A 85 5.93 10.26 18.69
CA SER A 85 5.12 10.49 19.89
C SER A 85 3.70 10.84 19.45
N VAL A 86 2.80 9.84 19.54
CA VAL A 86 1.33 10.03 19.47
C VAL A 86 0.83 10.88 18.27
N ALA A 87 1.48 10.77 17.12
CA ALA A 87 0.97 11.39 15.90
C ALA A 87 -0.12 10.49 15.29
N THR A 88 -1.18 11.10 14.80
CA THR A 88 -2.15 10.40 13.94
C THR A 88 -1.40 9.91 12.71
N GLU A 89 -1.50 8.61 12.39
CA GLU A 89 -0.88 8.05 11.19
C GLU A 89 -1.50 8.70 9.94
N GLU A 90 -0.75 9.57 9.29
CA GLU A 90 -1.14 10.14 8.01
C GLU A 90 -0.58 9.29 6.88
N TYR A 91 -1.48 8.76 6.05
CA TYR A 91 -1.11 7.88 4.95
C TYR A 91 -0.81 8.68 3.68
N GLN A 92 0.28 8.31 3.03
CA GLN A 92 0.70 8.80 1.72
C GLN A 92 0.51 7.69 0.68
N THR A 93 0.44 8.04 -0.59
CA THR A 93 0.32 7.04 -1.66
C THR A 93 1.46 7.19 -2.66
N LEU A 94 2.29 6.15 -2.80
CA LEU A 94 3.24 6.04 -3.89
C LEU A 94 2.54 5.36 -5.07
N VAL A 95 2.53 6.03 -6.20
CA VAL A 95 1.88 5.60 -7.44
C VAL A 95 2.94 5.35 -8.50
N VAL A 96 3.03 4.12 -8.97
CA VAL A 96 3.89 3.71 -10.09
C VAL A 96 3.01 3.47 -11.32
N PRO A 97 3.10 4.28 -12.38
CA PRO A 97 2.29 4.14 -13.58
C PRO A 97 2.69 2.91 -14.41
N ARG A 98 1.93 2.64 -15.46
CA ARG A 98 2.23 1.59 -16.42
C ARG A 98 3.61 1.79 -17.05
N GLY A 99 4.41 0.73 -17.09
CA GLY A 99 5.78 0.73 -17.62
C GLY A 99 6.82 1.29 -16.65
N GLY A 100 6.43 1.68 -15.42
CA GLY A 100 7.33 2.11 -14.37
C GLY A 100 7.70 0.99 -13.41
N GLU A 101 8.81 1.16 -12.72
CA GLU A 101 9.23 0.40 -11.54
C GLU A 101 9.81 1.37 -10.53
N TYR A 102 9.57 1.14 -9.25
CA TYR A 102 10.07 2.03 -8.22
C TYR A 102 10.39 1.32 -6.92
N LYS A 103 11.36 1.84 -6.18
CA LYS A 103 11.76 1.31 -4.88
C LYS A 103 11.40 2.27 -3.76
N LEU A 104 10.82 1.76 -2.70
CA LEU A 104 10.54 2.48 -1.46
C LEU A 104 11.32 1.84 -0.31
N VAL A 105 12.00 2.65 0.47
CA VAL A 105 12.58 2.26 1.75
C VAL A 105 11.77 2.97 2.84
N LEU A 106 11.03 2.19 3.61
CA LEU A 106 10.20 2.65 4.72
C LEU A 106 11.07 3.04 5.92
N GLU A 107 10.50 3.77 6.86
CA GLU A 107 11.22 4.29 8.01
C GLU A 107 11.79 3.19 8.94
N ASP A 108 11.14 2.00 8.95
CA ASP A 108 11.58 0.82 9.68
C ASP A 108 12.72 0.05 8.98
N GLY A 109 13.18 0.53 7.82
CA GLY A 109 14.19 -0.10 6.98
C GLY A 109 13.65 -1.19 6.05
N SER A 110 12.37 -1.48 6.06
CA SER A 110 11.73 -2.38 5.09
C SER A 110 11.83 -1.80 3.68
N ARG A 111 12.09 -2.69 2.70
CA ARG A 111 12.20 -2.31 1.30
C ARG A 111 11.04 -2.88 0.52
N VAL A 112 10.45 -2.06 -0.32
CA VAL A 112 9.34 -2.43 -1.20
C VAL A 112 9.73 -2.10 -2.64
N TYR A 113 9.70 -3.10 -3.50
CA TYR A 113 9.94 -2.94 -4.94
C TYR A 113 8.59 -3.02 -5.63
N LEU A 114 8.13 -1.87 -6.12
CA LEU A 114 6.83 -1.74 -6.76
C LEU A 114 6.96 -1.96 -8.26
N ASN A 115 6.12 -2.84 -8.78
CA ASN A 115 6.03 -3.11 -10.21
C ASN A 115 5.10 -2.09 -10.90
N SER A 116 5.02 -2.16 -12.20
CA SER A 116 4.16 -1.36 -13.08
C SER A 116 2.69 -1.35 -12.62
N ASN A 117 2.01 -0.21 -12.77
CA ASN A 117 0.59 -0.04 -12.45
C ASN A 117 0.25 -0.39 -10.99
N THR A 118 1.11 0.05 -10.07
CA THR A 118 1.02 -0.27 -8.64
C THR A 118 0.82 0.99 -7.79
N LYS A 119 -0.02 0.88 -6.76
CA LYS A 119 -0.20 1.87 -5.72
C LYS A 119 0.10 1.26 -4.37
N LEU A 120 0.92 1.93 -3.59
CA LEU A 120 1.17 1.59 -2.19
C LEU A 120 0.76 2.75 -1.31
N HIS A 121 -0.15 2.49 -0.38
CA HIS A 121 -0.62 3.45 0.59
C HIS A 121 0.00 3.11 1.95
N PHE A 122 0.76 4.02 2.55
CA PHE A 122 1.60 3.77 3.70
C PHE A 122 1.76 5.02 4.56
N PRO A 123 1.98 4.91 5.88
CA PRO A 123 2.30 6.04 6.74
C PRO A 123 3.78 6.39 6.64
N LEU A 124 4.13 7.66 6.79
CA LEU A 124 5.53 8.09 6.84
C LEU A 124 6.26 7.53 8.07
N VAL A 125 5.52 7.32 9.17
CA VAL A 125 6.02 6.73 10.40
C VAL A 125 4.96 5.78 10.95
N PHE A 126 5.36 4.58 11.32
CA PHE A 126 4.48 3.61 11.93
C PHE A 126 4.31 3.92 13.43
N ALA A 127 3.24 4.61 13.81
CA ALA A 127 2.99 5.01 15.21
C ALA A 127 2.31 3.90 16.04
N GLY A 128 1.48 3.05 15.43
CA GLY A 128 0.71 2.02 16.11
C GLY A 128 1.52 0.77 16.53
N GLU A 129 0.82 -0.24 17.04
CA GLU A 129 1.40 -1.55 17.42
C GLU A 129 1.72 -2.44 16.21
N LYS A 130 1.30 -2.04 15.03
CA LYS A 130 1.47 -2.76 13.77
C LYS A 130 2.02 -1.83 12.71
N ARG A 131 2.73 -2.38 11.75
CA ARG A 131 3.21 -1.67 10.55
C ARG A 131 2.27 -2.00 9.39
N VAL A 132 1.32 -1.12 9.11
CA VAL A 132 0.26 -1.40 8.13
C VAL A 132 0.50 -0.63 6.84
N VAL A 133 0.43 -1.33 5.71
CA VAL A 133 0.42 -0.74 4.37
C VAL A 133 -0.70 -1.35 3.53
N HIS A 134 -1.16 -0.63 2.50
CA HIS A 134 -2.20 -1.10 1.60
C HIS A 134 -1.63 -1.17 0.18
N LEU A 135 -1.80 -2.31 -0.49
CA LEU A 135 -1.29 -2.58 -1.83
C LEU A 135 -2.43 -2.76 -2.83
N GLU A 136 -2.32 -2.09 -3.97
CA GLU A 136 -3.07 -2.32 -5.20
C GLU A 136 -2.05 -2.48 -6.34
N GLY A 137 -1.98 -3.63 -6.99
CA GLY A 137 -0.97 -3.95 -8.00
C GLY A 137 0.00 -5.02 -7.53
N GLU A 138 1.28 -4.90 -7.88
CA GLU A 138 2.29 -5.91 -7.57
C GLU A 138 3.51 -5.31 -6.90
N ALA A 139 3.95 -5.92 -5.79
CA ALA A 139 5.15 -5.50 -5.09
C ALA A 139 5.87 -6.69 -4.43
N TYR A 140 7.20 -6.62 -4.48
CA TYR A 140 8.10 -7.48 -3.72
C TYR A 140 8.54 -6.76 -2.45
N PHE A 141 8.44 -7.46 -1.32
CA PHE A 141 8.73 -6.94 0.01
C PHE A 141 9.93 -7.63 0.61
N GLU A 142 10.86 -6.85 1.15
CA GLU A 142 11.91 -7.28 2.06
C GLU A 142 11.66 -6.58 3.40
N VAL A 143 10.90 -7.23 4.28
CA VAL A 143 10.48 -6.63 5.55
C VAL A 143 11.56 -6.77 6.60
N ALA A 144 11.91 -5.66 7.26
CA ALA A 144 12.80 -5.66 8.41
C ALA A 144 12.20 -6.47 9.57
N PHE A 145 13.02 -7.30 10.20
CA PHE A 145 12.56 -8.17 11.28
C PHE A 145 12.21 -7.35 12.53
N ASP A 146 10.97 -7.53 12.99
CA ASP A 146 10.50 -7.04 14.29
C ASP A 146 9.40 -7.98 14.81
N SER A 147 9.70 -8.71 15.89
CA SER A 147 8.76 -9.66 16.49
C SER A 147 7.69 -9.00 17.36
N LEU A 148 7.91 -7.75 17.77
CA LEU A 148 6.98 -7.00 18.62
C LEU A 148 5.97 -6.18 17.82
N LYS A 149 6.35 -5.79 16.58
CA LYS A 149 5.53 -4.94 15.72
C LYS A 149 5.33 -5.59 14.34
N PRO A 150 4.32 -6.44 14.18
CA PRO A 150 4.06 -7.15 12.92
C PRO A 150 3.87 -6.19 11.75
N PHE A 151 4.34 -6.60 10.56
CA PHE A 151 4.11 -5.90 9.31
C PHE A 151 2.92 -6.52 8.58
N ILE A 152 1.99 -5.68 8.16
CA ILE A 152 0.72 -6.11 7.55
C ILE A 152 0.56 -5.44 6.20
N VAL A 153 0.36 -6.25 5.16
CA VAL A 153 -0.08 -5.77 3.85
C VAL A 153 -1.57 -6.07 3.69
N MET A 154 -2.36 -5.00 3.55
CA MET A 154 -3.79 -5.08 3.27
C MET A 154 -3.99 -5.02 1.76
N THR A 155 -4.71 -5.98 1.19
CA THR A 155 -5.01 -6.01 -0.25
C THR A 155 -6.22 -6.87 -0.56
N GLY A 156 -7.11 -6.43 -1.47
CA GLY A 156 -8.20 -7.22 -2.07
C GLY A 156 -9.02 -8.09 -1.13
N GLY A 157 -9.29 -7.64 0.09
CA GLY A 157 -10.02 -8.43 1.09
C GLY A 157 -9.13 -9.34 1.96
N MET A 158 -7.82 -9.38 1.70
CA MET A 158 -6.85 -10.14 2.48
C MET A 158 -5.99 -9.25 3.38
N GLU A 159 -5.52 -9.85 4.46
CA GLU A 159 -4.48 -9.37 5.35
C GLU A 159 -3.29 -10.34 5.28
N VAL A 160 -2.13 -9.85 4.88
CA VAL A 160 -0.89 -10.61 4.80
C VAL A 160 0.04 -10.13 5.91
N GLN A 161 0.23 -10.96 6.95
CA GLN A 161 1.00 -10.62 8.14
C GLN A 161 2.35 -11.33 8.14
N VAL A 162 3.40 -10.57 8.45
CA VAL A 162 4.79 -11.07 8.56
C VAL A 162 5.52 -10.40 9.72
N LEU A 163 6.64 -10.99 10.17
CA LEU A 163 7.52 -10.40 11.20
C LEU A 163 8.87 -9.93 10.63
N GLY A 164 9.33 -10.56 9.52
CA GLY A 164 10.60 -10.26 8.85
C GLY A 164 10.81 -11.28 7.75
N THR A 165 10.39 -10.97 6.54
CA THR A 165 10.09 -11.94 5.49
C THR A 165 10.34 -11.32 4.13
N LYS A 166 10.76 -12.14 3.17
CA LYS A 166 10.85 -11.77 1.76
C LYS A 166 9.76 -12.47 0.98
N PHE A 167 8.87 -11.71 0.33
CA PHE A 167 7.71 -12.25 -0.36
C PHE A 167 7.23 -11.30 -1.47
N ASN A 168 6.52 -11.84 -2.44
CA ASN A 168 5.84 -11.09 -3.49
C ASN A 168 4.33 -11.14 -3.30
N ILE A 169 3.64 -10.04 -3.56
CA ILE A 169 2.18 -10.00 -3.69
C ILE A 169 1.85 -9.41 -5.06
N LYS A 170 1.01 -10.13 -5.82
CA LYS A 170 0.39 -9.64 -7.05
C LYS A 170 -1.12 -9.58 -6.84
N ALA A 171 -1.66 -8.36 -6.81
CA ALA A 171 -3.05 -8.05 -6.45
C ALA A 171 -3.59 -6.90 -7.31
N TYR A 172 -3.59 -7.06 -8.62
CA TYR A 172 -4.22 -6.11 -9.52
C TYR A 172 -5.73 -6.21 -9.42
N THR A 173 -6.42 -5.08 -9.45
CA THR A 173 -7.89 -5.02 -9.34
C THR A 173 -8.61 -5.70 -10.48
N ASP A 174 -7.97 -5.79 -11.66
CA ASP A 174 -8.52 -6.43 -12.85
C ASP A 174 -8.31 -7.95 -12.85
N ASP A 175 -7.47 -8.48 -11.93
CA ASP A 175 -7.20 -9.91 -11.80
C ASP A 175 -8.28 -10.59 -10.94
N GLN A 176 -8.67 -11.81 -11.33
CA GLN A 176 -9.65 -12.63 -10.58
C GLN A 176 -9.05 -13.31 -9.35
N ALA A 177 -7.74 -13.21 -9.18
CA ALA A 177 -7.02 -13.84 -8.08
C ALA A 177 -5.85 -12.98 -7.61
N ILE A 178 -5.52 -13.13 -6.33
CA ILE A 178 -4.34 -12.53 -5.70
C ILE A 178 -3.34 -13.65 -5.45
N PHE A 179 -2.08 -13.37 -5.80
CA PHE A 179 -0.98 -14.31 -5.63
C PHE A 179 -0.05 -13.78 -4.54
N THR A 180 0.25 -14.62 -3.55
CA THR A 180 1.25 -14.32 -2.51
C THR A 180 2.30 -15.41 -2.54
N THR A 181 3.53 -15.09 -2.93
CA THR A 181 4.65 -16.03 -3.04
C THR A 181 5.68 -15.75 -1.96
N LEU A 182 6.02 -16.76 -1.17
CA LEU A 182 7.00 -16.64 -0.10
C LEU A 182 8.38 -17.10 -0.57
N VAL A 183 9.38 -16.21 -0.42
CA VAL A 183 10.79 -16.50 -0.73
C VAL A 183 11.55 -16.95 0.52
N SER A 184 11.41 -16.22 1.63
CA SER A 184 12.08 -16.58 2.89
C SER A 184 11.32 -16.04 4.10
N GLY A 185 11.35 -16.78 5.21
CA GLY A 185 10.64 -16.45 6.43
C GLY A 185 9.32 -17.20 6.59
N SER A 186 8.27 -16.50 7.00
CA SER A 186 6.92 -17.04 7.17
C SER A 186 5.88 -15.97 6.86
N VAL A 187 4.81 -16.35 6.18
CA VAL A 187 3.68 -15.46 5.86
C VAL A 187 2.40 -16.07 6.40
N GLN A 188 1.67 -15.30 7.20
CA GLN A 188 0.29 -15.61 7.57
C GLN A 188 -0.67 -14.79 6.71
N ILE A 189 -1.55 -15.46 6.00
CA ILE A 189 -2.60 -14.84 5.19
C ILE A 189 -3.92 -15.04 5.92
N LYS A 190 -4.72 -13.98 6.03
CA LYS A 190 -6.04 -14.01 6.61
C LYS A 190 -7.04 -13.35 5.68
N GLU A 191 -8.15 -14.01 5.41
CA GLU A 191 -9.30 -13.41 4.76
C GLU A 191 -10.08 -12.56 5.76
N ARG A 192 -10.46 -11.36 5.38
CA ARG A 192 -11.08 -10.40 6.31
C ARG A 192 -12.52 -10.74 6.67
N GLU A 193 -13.28 -11.32 5.76
CA GLU A 193 -14.71 -11.61 5.95
C GLU A 193 -14.98 -12.94 6.65
N SER A 194 -14.24 -13.99 6.27
CA SER A 194 -14.50 -15.36 6.78
C SER A 194 -13.57 -15.80 7.90
N ALA A 195 -12.53 -15.01 8.20
CA ALA A 195 -11.45 -15.35 9.13
C ALA A 195 -10.67 -16.65 8.77
N HIS A 196 -10.80 -17.15 7.54
CA HIS A 196 -9.94 -18.23 7.06
C HIS A 196 -8.48 -17.77 7.06
N THR A 197 -7.59 -18.65 7.51
CA THR A 197 -6.16 -18.38 7.59
C THR A 197 -5.36 -19.41 6.85
N ALA A 198 -4.27 -18.99 6.22
CA ALA A 198 -3.27 -19.83 5.58
C ALA A 198 -1.88 -19.43 6.07
N LEU A 199 -0.99 -20.40 6.22
CA LEU A 199 0.41 -20.18 6.59
C LEU A 199 1.28 -20.69 5.45
N LEU A 200 2.12 -19.80 4.88
CA LEU A 200 3.07 -20.16 3.84
C LEU A 200 4.44 -20.46 4.43
N ARG A 201 5.10 -21.45 3.84
CA ARG A 201 6.50 -21.78 4.00
C ARG A 201 7.30 -21.29 2.78
N PRO A 202 8.61 -21.17 2.85
CA PRO A 202 9.44 -20.84 1.70
C PRO A 202 9.11 -21.73 0.51
N ASP A 203 9.13 -21.14 -0.69
CA ASP A 203 8.79 -21.77 -1.97
C ASP A 203 7.32 -22.18 -2.12
N GLU A 204 6.44 -21.61 -1.27
CA GLU A 204 4.99 -21.77 -1.43
C GLU A 204 4.35 -20.47 -1.93
N GLN A 205 3.31 -20.64 -2.74
CA GLN A 205 2.44 -19.59 -3.22
C GLN A 205 1.00 -19.87 -2.81
N CYS A 206 0.34 -18.86 -2.26
CA CYS A 206 -1.10 -18.85 -2.07
C CYS A 206 -1.77 -18.14 -3.25
N ILE A 207 -2.77 -18.80 -3.82
CA ILE A 207 -3.72 -18.21 -4.77
C ILE A 207 -5.02 -17.96 -4.02
N TYR A 208 -5.39 -16.70 -3.88
CA TYR A 208 -6.67 -16.27 -3.31
C TYR A 208 -7.59 -15.82 -4.44
N THR A 209 -8.71 -16.51 -4.63
CA THR A 209 -9.71 -16.16 -5.64
C THR A 209 -10.65 -15.12 -5.05
N THR A 210 -10.71 -13.92 -5.65
CA THR A 210 -11.46 -12.76 -5.13
C THR A 210 -12.98 -12.96 -5.15
N HIS A 211 -13.48 -13.80 -6.05
CA HIS A 211 -14.92 -14.03 -6.22
C HIS A 211 -15.54 -14.92 -5.11
N ASP A 212 -14.81 -15.93 -4.63
CA ASP A 212 -15.36 -16.95 -3.71
C ASP A 212 -14.53 -17.13 -2.44
N GLY A 213 -13.50 -16.31 -2.22
CA GLY A 213 -12.67 -16.32 -1.02
C GLY A 213 -11.80 -17.59 -0.87
N ARG A 214 -11.67 -18.41 -1.90
CA ARG A 214 -10.90 -19.65 -1.81
C ARG A 214 -9.41 -19.42 -1.83
N MET A 215 -8.72 -20.04 -0.87
CA MET A 215 -7.27 -20.09 -0.81
C MET A 215 -6.75 -21.46 -1.26
N ARG A 216 -5.76 -21.47 -2.15
CA ARG A 216 -5.04 -22.69 -2.56
C ARG A 216 -3.55 -22.43 -2.41
N ILE A 217 -2.84 -23.38 -1.80
CA ILE A 217 -1.39 -23.32 -1.62
C ILE A 217 -0.76 -24.39 -2.50
N HIS A 218 0.31 -24.03 -3.20
CA HIS A 218 1.14 -24.96 -3.98
C HIS A 218 2.60 -24.52 -3.93
N THR A 219 3.49 -25.44 -4.20
CA THR A 219 4.94 -25.16 -4.28
C THR A 219 5.27 -24.56 -5.62
N VAL A 220 6.10 -23.54 -5.64
CA VAL A 220 6.60 -22.85 -6.83
C VAL A 220 8.11 -22.67 -6.75
N ASP A 221 8.74 -22.48 -7.90
CA ASP A 221 10.11 -21.96 -7.93
C ASP A 221 10.03 -20.42 -7.86
N PRO A 222 10.46 -19.78 -6.77
CA PRO A 222 10.32 -18.33 -6.58
C PRO A 222 11.21 -17.51 -7.52
N GLN A 223 12.13 -18.15 -8.27
CA GLN A 223 12.96 -17.46 -9.28
C GLN A 223 12.25 -17.30 -10.63
N VAL A 224 11.10 -17.92 -10.80
CA VAL A 224 10.33 -17.95 -12.07
C VAL A 224 8.98 -17.21 -11.95
N SER A 225 8.68 -16.65 -10.80
CA SER A 225 7.38 -15.99 -10.51
C SER A 225 7.44 -14.50 -10.69
#